data_9519f514ab1d473022ae9be62802d909
#
_entry.id   9519f514ab1d473022ae9be62802d909
#
_cell.length_a   1.000
_cell.length_b   1.000
_cell.length_c   1.000
_cell.angle_alpha   90.00
_cell.angle_beta   90.00
_cell.angle_gamma   90.00
#
_symmetry.space_group_name_H-M   'P 1'
#
loop_
_entity.id
_entity.type
_entity.pdbx_description
1 polymer ?
#
loop_
_entity_poly.entity_id
_entity_poly.type
_entity_poly.pdbx_seq_one_letter_code
_entity_poly.pdbx_strand_id
1 'polypeptide(L)'
;NKCIEYTYINNEIGTPWEQICLKYGEVEEEKEVWKEYKGENYIDDLRMSDDKIMEIWLDPQVAANKRAIETLEVSEVIILCPGTTYGSILPNFLPIGMIEAYNRSKAKKVLMVNIMATANEIGEPTQRGYVEIFRKYLKNKSPFDLVLMADLSKLDEKMLKQSLYFYKLEHANLVEKVCDEGIKTVMADVAIIEERNMRLRHGEEKLGKFFEELKI
;
A
#
# COMPACT_ATOMS: atom_id res chain seq x y z
N ASN A 1 -21.21 -6.86 -5.97
CA ASN A 1 -20.92 -6.38 -7.34
C ASN A 1 -20.56 -4.88 -7.42
N LYS A 2 -20.23 -4.21 -6.33
CA LYS A 2 -19.82 -2.79 -6.31
C LYS A 2 -18.33 -2.57 -6.06
N CYS A 3 -17.55 -3.63 -5.82
CA CYS A 3 -16.12 -3.52 -5.47
C CYS A 3 -15.15 -3.32 -6.66
N ILE A 4 -15.63 -3.38 -7.90
CA ILE A 4 -14.75 -3.46 -9.07
C ILE A 4 -14.38 -2.09 -9.66
N GLU A 5 -15.05 -1.01 -9.24
CA GLU A 5 -14.85 0.30 -9.86
C GLU A 5 -13.64 1.11 -9.40
N TYR A 6 -12.94 0.71 -8.32
CA TYR A 6 -11.90 1.56 -7.74
C TYR A 6 -10.59 1.60 -8.51
N THR A 7 -10.20 0.51 -9.14
CA THR A 7 -8.94 0.44 -9.89
C THR A 7 -9.00 1.24 -11.20
N TYR A 8 -10.21 1.47 -11.72
CA TYR A 8 -10.42 2.19 -12.98
C TYR A 8 -10.53 3.70 -12.85
N ILE A 9 -10.79 4.24 -11.67
CA ILE A 9 -10.94 5.70 -11.49
C ILE A 9 -9.64 6.44 -11.83
N ASN A 10 -8.48 5.85 -11.57
CA ASN A 10 -7.20 6.48 -11.91
C ASN A 10 -6.89 6.51 -13.41
N ASN A 11 -7.31 5.49 -14.15
CA ASN A 11 -7.08 5.44 -15.61
C ASN A 11 -8.00 6.38 -16.39
N GLU A 12 -9.19 6.70 -15.88
CA GLU A 12 -10.11 7.65 -16.52
C GLU A 12 -9.80 9.12 -16.21
N ILE A 13 -9.02 9.41 -15.15
CA ILE A 13 -8.78 10.79 -14.69
C ILE A 13 -7.54 11.40 -15.33
N GLY A 14 -6.74 10.58 -16.03
CA GLY A 14 -5.56 11.10 -16.72
C GLY A 14 -4.58 11.83 -15.79
N THR A 15 -4.41 11.34 -14.54
CA THR A 15 -3.23 11.72 -13.79
C THR A 15 -2.10 10.92 -14.41
N PRO A 16 -1.30 11.49 -15.30
CA PRO A 16 -0.21 10.73 -15.90
C PRO A 16 0.71 10.31 -14.77
N TRP A 17 1.03 9.03 -14.67
CA TRP A 17 2.05 8.51 -13.76
C TRP A 17 3.37 9.28 -13.85
N GLU A 18 3.59 9.96 -14.97
CA GLU A 18 4.70 10.88 -15.25
C GLU A 18 4.70 12.14 -14.37
N GLN A 19 3.60 12.44 -13.67
CA GLN A 19 3.48 13.61 -12.79
C GLN A 19 3.82 13.33 -11.33
N ILE A 20 4.10 12.07 -10.97
CA ILE A 20 4.53 11.73 -9.62
C ILE A 20 5.97 12.17 -9.44
N CYS A 21 6.21 13.00 -8.44
CA CYS A 21 7.55 13.41 -8.04
C CYS A 21 7.94 12.72 -6.74
N LEU A 22 9.20 12.35 -6.62
CA LEU A 22 9.75 11.58 -5.53
C LEU A 22 10.96 12.31 -4.95
N LYS A 23 11.13 12.21 -3.64
CA LYS A 23 12.30 12.68 -2.94
C LYS A 23 12.95 11.52 -2.19
N TYR A 24 14.21 11.26 -2.50
CA TYR A 24 15.04 10.25 -1.87
C TYR A 24 16.09 10.89 -0.98
N GLY A 25 16.45 10.21 0.10
CA GLY A 25 17.53 10.63 0.99
C GLY A 25 18.60 9.55 1.10
N GLU A 26 19.85 9.94 0.91
CA GLU A 26 21.04 9.19 1.31
C GLU A 26 21.62 9.86 2.56
N VAL A 27 22.17 9.05 3.47
CA VAL A 27 22.98 9.54 4.57
C VAL A 27 24.43 9.30 4.20
N GLU A 28 25.06 10.26 3.55
CA GLU A 28 26.50 10.31 3.42
C GLU A 28 27.06 11.05 4.64
N GLU A 29 28.05 10.47 5.33
CA GLU A 29 28.80 10.99 6.47
C GLU A 29 28.52 12.46 6.81
N GLU A 30 27.50 12.72 7.68
CA GLU A 30 27.08 14.04 8.21
C GLU A 30 26.30 14.99 7.29
N LYS A 31 25.95 14.60 6.06
CA LYS A 31 25.06 15.43 5.22
C LYS A 31 23.94 14.58 4.60
N GLU A 32 22.69 14.97 4.86
CA GLU A 32 21.54 14.44 4.12
C GLU A 32 21.59 14.97 2.68
N VAL A 33 21.77 14.09 1.71
CA VAL A 33 21.71 14.43 0.28
C VAL A 33 20.32 14.04 -0.23
N TRP A 34 19.60 15.03 -0.77
CA TRP A 34 18.26 14.84 -1.31
C TRP A 34 18.32 14.78 -2.83
N LYS A 35 17.68 13.77 -3.41
CA LYS A 35 17.49 13.63 -4.86
C LYS A 35 16.02 13.71 -5.19
N GLU A 36 15.67 14.44 -6.22
CA GLU A 36 14.31 14.55 -6.74
C GLU A 36 14.21 13.87 -8.10
N TYR A 37 13.18 13.07 -8.27
CA TYR A 37 12.90 12.36 -9.52
C TYR A 37 11.47 12.66 -9.96
N LYS A 38 11.25 12.73 -11.28
CA LYS A 38 9.94 12.93 -11.88
C LYS A 38 9.55 11.71 -12.70
N GLY A 39 8.44 11.08 -12.34
CA GLY A 39 7.92 9.90 -13.00
C GLY A 39 7.87 8.69 -12.07
N GLU A 40 6.80 7.92 -12.16
CA GLU A 40 6.54 6.75 -11.30
C GLU A 40 7.53 5.62 -11.54
N ASN A 41 8.07 5.49 -12.76
CA ASN A 41 9.06 4.47 -13.12
C ASN A 41 10.30 4.49 -12.22
N TYR A 42 10.69 5.64 -11.68
CA TYR A 42 11.81 5.72 -10.73
C TYR A 42 11.58 4.99 -9.41
N ILE A 43 10.33 4.78 -9.02
CA ILE A 43 10.01 3.97 -7.81
C ILE A 43 10.51 2.54 -8.01
N ASP A 44 10.27 1.96 -9.17
CA ASP A 44 10.69 0.60 -9.50
C ASP A 44 12.20 0.52 -9.80
N ASP A 45 12.75 1.49 -10.51
CA ASP A 45 14.18 1.55 -10.83
C ASP A 45 15.05 1.60 -9.58
N LEU A 46 14.60 2.33 -8.55
CA LEU A 46 15.32 2.51 -7.29
C LEU A 46 14.98 1.44 -6.24
N ARG A 47 14.13 0.46 -6.57
CA ARG A 47 13.72 -0.60 -5.64
C ARG A 47 14.88 -1.42 -5.07
N MET A 48 15.97 -1.53 -5.82
CA MET A 48 17.19 -2.24 -5.43
C MET A 48 18.25 -1.33 -4.78
N SER A 49 17.98 -0.03 -4.66
CA SER A 49 18.88 0.92 -4.01
C SER A 49 18.66 0.95 -2.48
N ASP A 50 19.63 1.46 -1.75
CA ASP A 50 19.53 1.71 -0.33
C ASP A 50 18.80 3.05 -0.03
N ASP A 51 18.51 3.84 -1.06
CA ASP A 51 17.80 5.12 -0.95
C ASP A 51 16.36 4.90 -0.49
N LYS A 52 15.89 5.71 0.44
CA LYS A 52 14.53 5.65 0.96
C LYS A 52 13.66 6.74 0.35
N ILE A 53 12.44 6.39 -0.01
CA ILE A 53 11.42 7.37 -0.42
C ILE A 53 11.01 8.18 0.80
N MET A 54 11.30 9.48 0.77
CA MET A 54 10.98 10.40 1.87
C MET A 54 9.66 11.13 1.65
N GLU A 55 9.36 11.48 0.40
CA GLU A 55 8.16 12.22 0.04
C GLU A 55 7.76 11.95 -1.41
N ILE A 56 6.45 11.97 -1.67
CA ILE A 56 5.89 11.99 -3.03
C ILE A 56 4.85 13.12 -3.14
N TRP A 57 4.75 13.72 -4.31
CA TRP A 57 3.75 14.75 -4.62
C TRP A 57 3.42 14.73 -6.11
N LEU A 58 2.40 15.47 -6.50
CA LEU A 58 2.07 15.71 -7.92
C LEU A 58 2.61 17.06 -8.39
N ASP A 59 3.22 17.07 -9.56
CA ASP A 59 3.63 18.29 -10.25
C ASP A 59 3.24 18.23 -11.75
N PRO A 60 2.28 19.06 -12.20
CA PRO A 60 1.50 20.03 -11.42
C PRO A 60 0.48 19.38 -10.49
N GLN A 61 0.12 20.08 -9.41
CA GLN A 61 -1.01 19.69 -8.57
C GLN A 61 -2.32 19.72 -9.38
N VAL A 62 -3.14 18.66 -9.20
CA VAL A 62 -4.44 18.52 -9.87
C VAL A 62 -5.57 18.34 -8.86
N ALA A 63 -6.77 18.75 -9.21
CA ALA A 63 -7.96 18.49 -8.41
C ALA A 63 -8.39 17.03 -8.55
N ALA A 64 -8.93 16.46 -7.49
CA ALA A 64 -9.51 15.13 -7.53
C ALA A 64 -10.75 15.10 -8.45
N ASN A 65 -10.98 13.93 -9.05
CA ASN A 65 -12.20 13.71 -9.81
C ASN A 65 -13.41 13.74 -8.87
N LYS A 66 -14.43 14.50 -9.28
CA LYS A 66 -15.67 14.67 -8.51
C LYS A 66 -16.34 13.34 -8.19
N ARG A 67 -16.40 12.41 -9.15
CA ARG A 67 -16.97 11.06 -8.94
C ARG A 67 -16.17 10.27 -7.89
N ALA A 68 -14.84 10.38 -7.87
CA ALA A 68 -14.03 9.72 -6.86
C ALA A 68 -14.36 10.23 -5.46
N ILE A 69 -14.47 11.55 -5.30
CA ILE A 69 -14.88 12.17 -4.03
C ILE A 69 -16.27 11.66 -3.61
N GLU A 70 -17.26 11.75 -4.52
CA GLU A 70 -18.64 11.31 -4.27
C GLU A 70 -18.69 9.82 -3.89
N THR A 71 -17.89 8.98 -4.57
CA THR A 71 -17.82 7.54 -4.27
C THR A 71 -17.26 7.29 -2.87
N LEU A 72 -16.19 7.96 -2.47
CA LEU A 72 -15.65 7.83 -1.11
C LEU A 72 -16.66 8.26 -0.04
N GLU A 73 -17.45 9.30 -0.31
CA GLU A 73 -18.43 9.84 0.64
C GLU A 73 -19.64 8.93 0.84
N VAL A 74 -20.07 8.17 -0.19
CA VAL A 74 -21.23 7.27 -0.11
C VAL A 74 -20.88 5.80 0.14
N SER A 75 -19.59 5.46 0.17
CA SER A 75 -19.15 4.10 0.41
C SER A 75 -19.47 3.65 1.83
N GLU A 76 -19.83 2.38 1.99
CA GLU A 76 -19.97 1.73 3.28
C GLU A 76 -18.63 1.17 3.77
N VAL A 77 -17.78 0.75 2.83
CA VAL A 77 -16.44 0.20 3.09
C VAL A 77 -15.45 0.77 2.08
N ILE A 78 -14.28 1.15 2.57
CA ILE A 78 -13.12 1.53 1.75
C ILE A 78 -11.99 0.56 2.09
N ILE A 79 -11.50 -0.15 1.07
CA ILE A 79 -10.41 -1.11 1.22
C ILE A 79 -9.21 -0.61 0.44
N LEU A 80 -8.09 -0.35 1.14
CA LEU A 80 -6.80 -0.12 0.52
C LEU A 80 -6.17 -1.48 0.27
N CYS A 81 -6.17 -1.89 -0.99
CA CYS A 81 -5.65 -3.19 -1.42
C CYS A 81 -4.11 -3.20 -1.45
N PRO A 82 -3.48 -4.39 -1.40
CA PRO A 82 -2.05 -4.51 -1.56
C PRO A 82 -1.57 -3.95 -2.90
N GLY A 83 -0.44 -3.29 -2.88
CA GLY A 83 0.22 -2.68 -4.04
C GLY A 83 1.47 -1.95 -3.58
N THR A 84 2.28 -1.45 -4.52
CA THR A 84 3.40 -0.56 -4.16
C THR A 84 2.86 0.67 -3.44
N THR A 85 3.35 0.91 -2.23
CA THR A 85 2.80 1.95 -1.36
C THR A 85 2.86 3.32 -2.02
N TYR A 86 4.02 3.66 -2.56
CA TYR A 86 4.27 4.96 -3.18
C TYR A 86 3.91 5.02 -4.67
N GLY A 87 3.91 3.89 -5.39
CA GLY A 87 3.57 3.84 -6.81
C GLY A 87 2.07 3.63 -7.07
N SER A 88 1.39 2.84 -6.24
CA SER A 88 0.03 2.40 -6.54
C SER A 88 -1.03 2.92 -5.57
N ILE A 89 -0.71 3.09 -4.28
CA ILE A 89 -1.73 3.39 -3.26
C ILE A 89 -1.76 4.88 -2.92
N LEU A 90 -0.64 5.43 -2.44
CA LEU A 90 -0.57 6.83 -2.02
C LEU A 90 -0.86 7.84 -3.13
N PRO A 91 -0.48 7.61 -4.41
CA PRO A 91 -0.81 8.53 -5.48
C PRO A 91 -2.31 8.84 -5.63
N ASN A 92 -3.17 7.89 -5.25
CA ASN A 92 -4.63 8.11 -5.26
C ASN A 92 -5.08 9.23 -4.30
N PHE A 93 -4.28 9.53 -3.29
CA PHE A 93 -4.59 10.54 -2.28
C PHE A 93 -3.90 11.89 -2.54
N LEU A 94 -2.99 11.96 -3.52
CA LEU A 94 -2.28 13.20 -3.84
C LEU A 94 -3.14 14.28 -4.53
N PRO A 95 -4.18 13.94 -5.35
CA PRO A 95 -5.05 14.96 -5.92
C PRO A 95 -5.80 15.74 -4.84
N ILE A 96 -5.93 17.06 -5.04
CA ILE A 96 -6.56 17.98 -4.09
C ILE A 96 -8.01 17.54 -3.82
N GLY A 97 -8.36 17.35 -2.55
CA GLY A 97 -9.69 16.95 -2.10
C GLY A 97 -9.84 15.47 -1.77
N MET A 98 -8.92 14.59 -2.20
CA MET A 98 -9.01 13.15 -1.92
C MET A 98 -8.81 12.81 -0.44
N ILE A 99 -7.81 13.39 0.20
CA ILE A 99 -7.52 13.16 1.63
C ILE A 99 -8.70 13.64 2.48
N GLU A 100 -9.24 14.80 2.16
CA GLU A 100 -10.39 15.37 2.85
C GLU A 100 -11.64 14.49 2.69
N ALA A 101 -11.91 14.00 1.46
CA ALA A 101 -13.03 13.11 1.19
C ALA A 101 -12.89 11.78 1.94
N TYR A 102 -11.70 11.16 1.89
CA TYR A 102 -11.40 9.95 2.65
C TYR A 102 -11.62 10.14 4.15
N ASN A 103 -11.10 11.23 4.71
CA ASN A 103 -11.21 11.50 6.15
C ASN A 103 -12.64 11.82 6.58
N ARG A 104 -13.44 12.48 5.74
CA ARG A 104 -14.87 12.76 6.03
C ARG A 104 -15.75 11.53 5.87
N SER A 105 -15.35 10.58 5.03
CA SER A 105 -16.14 9.37 4.79
C SER A 105 -16.41 8.61 6.08
N LYS A 106 -17.66 8.16 6.26
CA LYS A 106 -18.11 7.30 7.36
C LYS A 106 -17.91 5.81 7.07
N ALA A 107 -17.37 5.48 5.89
CA ALA A 107 -17.05 4.13 5.50
C ALA A 107 -16.13 3.46 6.52
N LYS A 108 -16.31 2.16 6.72
CA LYS A 108 -15.34 1.34 7.44
C LYS A 108 -14.05 1.23 6.59
N LYS A 109 -12.93 1.63 7.14
CA LYS A 109 -11.65 1.73 6.44
C LYS A 109 -10.76 0.55 6.76
N VAL A 110 -10.39 -0.22 5.75
CA VAL A 110 -9.57 -1.43 5.87
C VAL A 110 -8.28 -1.24 5.10
N LEU A 111 -7.15 -1.48 5.75
CA LEU A 111 -5.86 -1.62 5.09
C LEU A 111 -5.52 -3.09 4.94
N MET A 112 -5.26 -3.55 3.73
CA MET A 112 -4.67 -4.85 3.46
C MET A 112 -3.16 -4.65 3.27
N VAL A 113 -2.38 -5.13 4.24
CA VAL A 113 -0.92 -4.96 4.22
C VAL A 113 -0.29 -5.91 3.20
N ASN A 114 0.70 -5.44 2.45
CA ASN A 114 1.50 -6.31 1.59
C ASN A 114 2.11 -7.46 2.39
N ILE A 115 2.21 -8.65 1.79
CA ILE A 115 2.91 -9.78 2.43
C ILE A 115 4.41 -9.53 2.43
N MET A 116 4.92 -8.97 1.36
CA MET A 116 6.34 -8.63 1.17
C MET A 116 6.49 -7.13 0.91
N ALA A 117 7.55 -6.54 1.41
CA ALA A 117 7.88 -5.13 1.21
C ALA A 117 9.36 -4.96 0.86
N THR A 118 9.67 -3.98 0.02
CA THR A 118 11.06 -3.55 -0.25
C THR A 118 11.49 -2.51 0.78
N ALA A 119 12.77 -2.54 1.16
CA ALA A 119 13.29 -1.67 2.22
C ALA A 119 13.28 -0.19 1.86
N ASN A 120 13.38 0.16 0.56
CA ASN A 120 13.32 1.54 0.08
C ASN A 120 11.91 2.15 0.22
N GLU A 121 10.85 1.34 0.10
CA GLU A 121 9.48 1.82 0.31
C GLU A 121 9.14 1.97 1.79
N ILE A 122 9.52 0.98 2.60
CA ILE A 122 9.12 0.91 4.00
C ILE A 122 10.35 0.65 4.84
N GLY A 123 10.82 1.66 5.56
CA GLY A 123 12.01 1.55 6.41
C GLY A 123 11.91 0.45 7.46
N GLU A 124 10.73 0.24 8.04
CA GLU A 124 10.39 -0.92 8.86
C GLU A 124 9.32 -1.74 8.14
N PRO A 125 9.62 -2.96 7.64
CA PRO A 125 8.64 -3.84 7.01
C PRO A 125 7.73 -4.49 8.07
N THR A 126 6.94 -3.65 8.76
CA THR A 126 6.01 -4.04 9.82
C THR A 126 4.63 -3.45 9.57
N GLN A 127 3.60 -4.03 10.18
CA GLN A 127 2.25 -3.46 10.16
C GLN A 127 2.26 -1.99 10.65
N ARG A 128 3.00 -1.70 11.72
CA ARG A 128 3.15 -0.34 12.26
C ARG A 128 3.78 0.59 11.23
N GLY A 129 4.85 0.17 10.55
CA GLY A 129 5.51 0.97 9.52
C GLY A 129 4.56 1.39 8.40
N TYR A 130 3.70 0.48 7.93
CA TYR A 130 2.64 0.82 6.97
C TYR A 130 1.68 1.87 7.51
N VAL A 131 1.16 1.66 8.71
CA VAL A 131 0.21 2.59 9.34
C VAL A 131 0.81 3.98 9.50
N GLU A 132 2.08 4.09 9.90
CA GLU A 132 2.77 5.38 10.06
C GLU A 132 2.90 6.15 8.74
N ILE A 133 3.20 5.46 7.63
CA ILE A 133 3.22 6.08 6.31
C ILE A 133 1.85 6.68 5.99
N PHE A 134 0.77 5.91 6.16
CA PHE A 134 -0.58 6.40 5.89
C PHE A 134 -1.01 7.52 6.85
N ARG A 135 -0.62 7.48 8.12
CA ARG A 135 -0.84 8.59 9.06
C ARG A 135 -0.25 9.90 8.56
N LYS A 136 1.00 9.83 8.08
CA LYS A 136 1.70 10.99 7.52
C LYS A 136 0.94 11.58 6.33
N TYR A 137 0.62 10.75 5.32
CA TYR A 137 0.01 11.22 4.08
C TYR A 137 -1.46 11.58 4.22
N LEU A 138 -2.25 10.79 4.93
CA LEU A 138 -3.67 11.04 5.14
C LEU A 138 -3.93 12.11 6.23
N LYS A 139 -2.88 12.55 6.94
CA LYS A 139 -2.98 13.52 8.05
C LYS A 139 -4.02 13.11 9.09
N ASN A 140 -4.08 11.80 9.38
CA ASN A 140 -5.06 11.19 10.25
C ASN A 140 -4.38 10.25 11.23
N LYS A 141 -4.63 10.44 12.53
CA LYS A 141 -4.02 9.60 13.59
C LYS A 141 -4.56 8.18 13.60
N SER A 142 -5.79 7.97 13.13
CA SER A 142 -6.46 6.67 13.04
C SER A 142 -7.02 6.49 11.64
N PRO A 143 -6.17 6.25 10.62
CA PRO A 143 -6.61 6.22 9.23
C PRO A 143 -7.42 4.98 8.86
N PHE A 144 -7.40 3.94 9.70
CA PHE A 144 -8.06 2.65 9.48
C PHE A 144 -8.81 2.17 10.70
N ASP A 145 -9.92 1.48 10.48
CA ASP A 145 -10.68 0.75 11.50
C ASP A 145 -10.13 -0.68 11.67
N LEU A 146 -9.53 -1.21 10.60
CA LEU A 146 -9.01 -2.57 10.55
C LEU A 146 -7.76 -2.64 9.66
N VAL A 147 -6.77 -3.39 10.11
CA VAL A 147 -5.64 -3.83 9.29
C VAL A 147 -5.72 -5.35 9.11
N LEU A 148 -5.73 -5.79 7.85
CA LEU A 148 -5.66 -7.19 7.48
C LEU A 148 -4.23 -7.57 7.12
N MET A 149 -3.70 -8.60 7.77
CA MET A 149 -2.44 -9.25 7.44
C MET A 149 -2.67 -10.70 7.04
N ALA A 150 -1.87 -11.21 6.13
CA ALA A 150 -1.93 -12.61 5.72
C ALA A 150 -1.29 -13.52 6.77
N ASP A 151 -2.00 -14.58 7.16
CA ASP A 151 -1.46 -15.70 7.94
C ASP A 151 -0.82 -16.71 6.98
N LEU A 152 0.48 -16.90 7.09
CA LEU A 152 1.25 -17.80 6.23
C LEU A 152 1.35 -19.23 6.81
N SER A 153 0.84 -19.47 8.00
CA SER A 153 0.96 -20.76 8.71
C SER A 153 0.26 -21.93 8.01
N LYS A 154 -0.64 -21.63 7.06
CA LYS A 154 -1.39 -22.62 6.28
C LYS A 154 -0.76 -22.96 4.93
N LEU A 155 0.32 -22.28 4.56
CA LEU A 155 1.04 -22.52 3.32
C LEU A 155 1.98 -23.72 3.47
N ASP A 156 2.28 -24.39 2.35
CA ASP A 156 3.30 -25.45 2.32
C ASP A 156 4.66 -24.87 2.71
N GLU A 157 5.30 -25.47 3.71
CA GLU A 157 6.54 -24.94 4.28
C GLU A 157 7.70 -24.93 3.28
N LYS A 158 7.77 -25.94 2.40
CA LYS A 158 8.85 -26.04 1.40
C LYS A 158 8.67 -24.96 0.33
N MET A 159 7.46 -24.77 -0.16
CA MET A 159 7.14 -23.72 -1.13
C MET A 159 7.35 -22.34 -0.53
N LEU A 160 6.94 -22.14 0.72
CA LEU A 160 7.14 -20.87 1.42
C LEU A 160 8.64 -20.53 1.55
N LYS A 161 9.48 -21.46 1.97
CA LYS A 161 10.94 -21.27 2.06
C LYS A 161 11.54 -20.91 0.69
N GLN A 162 11.10 -21.58 -0.37
CA GLN A 162 11.56 -21.29 -1.72
C GLN A 162 11.11 -19.90 -2.19
N SER A 163 9.86 -19.54 -1.95
CA SER A 163 9.34 -18.20 -2.25
C SER A 163 10.12 -17.11 -1.54
N LEU A 164 10.32 -17.24 -0.23
CA LEU A 164 11.07 -16.26 0.57
C LEU A 164 12.54 -16.13 0.11
N TYR A 165 13.15 -17.22 -0.36
CA TYR A 165 14.49 -17.14 -0.94
C TYR A 165 14.54 -16.24 -2.19
N PHE A 166 13.57 -16.36 -3.09
CA PHE A 166 13.50 -15.48 -4.27
C PHE A 166 13.25 -14.02 -3.89
N TYR A 167 12.37 -13.75 -2.93
CA TYR A 167 12.16 -12.38 -2.46
C TYR A 167 13.42 -11.76 -1.82
N LYS A 168 14.20 -12.56 -1.10
CA LYS A 168 15.48 -12.10 -0.55
C LYS A 168 16.46 -11.65 -1.63
N LEU A 169 16.50 -12.32 -2.78
CA LEU A 169 17.32 -11.93 -3.92
C LEU A 169 16.88 -10.60 -4.55
N GLU A 170 15.63 -10.19 -4.31
CA GLU A 170 15.05 -8.92 -4.76
C GLU A 170 15.01 -7.86 -3.64
N HIS A 171 15.77 -8.04 -2.58
CA HIS A 171 15.81 -7.13 -1.42
C HIS A 171 14.42 -6.86 -0.80
N ALA A 172 13.49 -7.81 -0.94
CA ALA A 172 12.17 -7.73 -0.33
C ALA A 172 12.12 -8.58 0.95
N ASN A 173 11.50 -8.03 1.99
CA ASN A 173 11.35 -8.65 3.29
C ASN A 173 9.89 -8.97 3.59
N LEU A 174 9.68 -10.03 4.37
CA LEU A 174 8.37 -10.34 4.92
C LEU A 174 7.92 -9.21 5.84
N VAL A 175 6.67 -8.81 5.71
CA VAL A 175 6.08 -7.81 6.60
C VAL A 175 5.72 -8.45 7.94
N GLU A 176 6.34 -7.97 9.00
CA GLU A 176 6.19 -8.52 10.33
C GLU A 176 4.96 -7.98 11.06
N LYS A 177 4.39 -8.81 11.94
CA LYS A 177 3.29 -8.44 12.81
C LYS A 177 3.80 -7.66 14.03
N VAL A 178 4.34 -6.48 13.82
CA VAL A 178 4.52 -5.50 14.88
C VAL A 178 3.35 -4.55 14.81
N CYS A 179 2.34 -4.77 15.66
CA CYS A 179 1.06 -4.07 15.58
C CYS A 179 1.12 -2.67 16.17
N ASP A 180 0.34 -1.78 15.58
CA ASP A 180 -0.03 -0.52 16.18
C ASP A 180 -1.14 -0.74 17.22
N GLU A 181 -0.95 -0.24 18.44
CA GLU A 181 -1.86 -0.47 19.56
C GLU A 181 -3.25 0.20 19.37
N GLY A 182 -3.31 1.22 18.53
CA GLY A 182 -4.54 2.00 18.30
C GLY A 182 -5.45 1.46 17.20
N ILE A 183 -5.02 0.41 16.45
CA ILE A 183 -5.76 -0.11 15.29
C ILE A 183 -5.93 -1.61 15.39
N LYS A 184 -7.18 -2.08 15.23
CA LYS A 184 -7.48 -3.52 15.21
C LYS A 184 -6.74 -4.21 14.06
N THR A 185 -5.92 -5.22 14.38
CA THR A 185 -5.21 -6.04 13.38
C THR A 185 -5.75 -7.47 13.40
N VAL A 186 -6.06 -7.99 12.22
CA VAL A 186 -6.53 -9.37 12.02
C VAL A 186 -5.53 -10.10 11.12
N MET A 187 -5.09 -11.28 11.58
CA MET A 187 -4.38 -12.25 10.77
C MET A 187 -5.40 -13.22 10.17
N ALA A 188 -5.38 -13.41 8.84
CA ALA A 188 -6.31 -14.31 8.18
C ALA A 188 -5.61 -15.17 7.13
N ASP A 189 -6.15 -16.37 6.89
CA ASP A 189 -5.68 -17.28 5.84
C ASP A 189 -6.10 -16.76 4.47
N VAL A 190 -5.44 -15.70 4.02
CA VAL A 190 -5.70 -15.06 2.72
C VAL A 190 -4.52 -15.18 1.75
N ALA A 191 -3.42 -15.84 2.16
CA ALA A 191 -2.24 -16.01 1.33
C ALA A 191 -2.31 -17.25 0.43
N ILE A 192 -1.71 -17.14 -0.74
CA ILE A 192 -1.39 -18.23 -1.66
C ILE A 192 0.05 -18.09 -2.15
N ILE A 193 0.63 -19.17 -2.66
CA ILE A 193 1.85 -19.15 -3.45
C ILE A 193 1.49 -19.50 -4.89
N GLU A 194 1.78 -18.61 -5.82
CA GLU A 194 1.64 -18.88 -7.26
C GLU A 194 2.74 -19.85 -7.69
N GLU A 195 2.39 -21.09 -8.05
CA GLU A 195 3.36 -22.13 -8.41
C GLU A 195 4.26 -21.72 -9.59
N ARG A 196 3.70 -20.98 -10.54
CA ARG A 196 4.39 -20.57 -11.78
C ARG A 196 5.66 -19.74 -11.51
N ASN A 197 5.65 -18.86 -10.53
CA ASN A 197 6.71 -17.89 -10.26
C ASN A 197 7.14 -17.85 -8.80
N MET A 198 6.57 -18.72 -7.98
CA MET A 198 6.81 -18.80 -6.53
C MET A 198 6.52 -17.47 -5.78
N ARG A 199 5.56 -16.68 -6.27
CA ARG A 199 5.17 -15.41 -5.64
C ARG A 199 4.10 -15.61 -4.58
N LEU A 200 4.31 -14.99 -3.42
CA LEU A 200 3.27 -14.80 -2.42
C LEU A 200 2.25 -13.78 -2.89
N ARG A 201 0.97 -14.15 -2.83
CA ARG A 201 -0.16 -13.29 -3.22
C ARG A 201 -1.29 -13.43 -2.22
N HIS A 202 -2.20 -12.46 -2.23
CA HIS A 202 -3.50 -12.63 -1.62
C HIS A 202 -4.40 -13.41 -2.59
N GLY A 203 -4.97 -14.51 -2.12
CA GLY A 203 -5.83 -15.37 -2.94
C GLY A 203 -7.25 -14.82 -3.03
N GLU A 204 -7.79 -14.68 -4.25
CA GLU A 204 -9.12 -14.09 -4.50
C GLU A 204 -10.24 -14.82 -3.75
N GLU A 205 -10.30 -16.15 -3.84
CA GLU A 205 -11.32 -16.95 -3.15
C GLU A 205 -11.22 -16.84 -1.63
N LYS A 206 -10.00 -16.82 -1.10
CA LYS A 206 -9.74 -16.66 0.34
C LYS A 206 -10.14 -15.29 0.84
N LEU A 207 -9.85 -14.25 0.07
CA LEU A 207 -10.29 -12.88 0.38
C LEU A 207 -11.81 -12.76 0.33
N GLY A 208 -12.47 -13.33 -0.70
CA GLY A 208 -13.93 -13.34 -0.81
C GLY A 208 -14.57 -13.93 0.45
N LYS A 209 -14.14 -15.12 0.88
CA LYS A 209 -14.61 -15.75 2.12
C LYS A 209 -14.36 -14.90 3.35
N PHE A 210 -13.17 -14.34 3.48
CA PHE A 210 -12.83 -13.48 4.62
C PHE A 210 -13.77 -12.29 4.73
N PHE A 211 -14.04 -11.58 3.63
CA PHE A 211 -14.92 -10.40 3.66
C PHE A 211 -16.39 -10.77 3.84
N GLU A 212 -16.85 -11.91 3.34
CA GLU A 212 -18.20 -12.44 3.62
C GLU A 212 -18.39 -12.74 5.12
N GLU A 213 -17.39 -13.37 5.77
CA GLU A 213 -17.42 -13.69 7.19
C GLU A 213 -17.32 -12.44 8.09
N LEU A 214 -16.58 -11.44 7.65
CA LEU A 214 -16.37 -10.19 8.40
C LEU A 214 -17.65 -9.34 8.49
N LYS A 215 -18.70 -9.66 7.71
CA LYS A 215 -19.98 -8.94 7.66
C LYS A 215 -19.81 -7.42 7.57
N ILE A 216 -18.91 -7.01 6.69
CA ILE A 216 -18.68 -5.60 6.40
C ILE A 216 -19.62 -5.15 5.30
#